data_b2eace6d90d188d43de2aefa214e43a5
#
_entry.id   b2eace6d90d188d43de2aefa214e43a5
#
_cell.length_a   1.000
_cell.length_b   1.000
_cell.length_c   1.000
_cell.angle_alpha   90.00
_cell.angle_beta   90.00
_cell.angle_gamma   90.00
#
_symmetry.space_group_name_H-M   'P 1'
#
loop_
_entity.id
_entity.type
_entity.pdbx_description
1 polymer ?
#
loop_
_entity_poly.entity_id
_entity_poly.type
_entity_poly.pdbx_seq_one_letter_code
_entity_poly.pdbx_strand_id
1 'polypeptide(L)'
;FQGCICLSGYYDSDLFFVDYHDEILYNNSPIQFLNGMSYDHPYVEMYRKRRIVLCCGQGAWEDEMVRSTSRMKELLEYKDIPAWIDFWGYDVNHDWDWWRVQFPYFVKRVI
;
A
#
# COMPACT_ATOMS: atom_id res chain seq x y z
N PHE A 1 -5.98 -14.93 -2.92
CA PHE A 1 -4.61 -14.50 -2.65
C PHE A 1 -4.23 -14.76 -1.20
N GLN A 2 -2.99 -15.16 -0.97
CA GLN A 2 -2.44 -15.34 0.37
C GLN A 2 -1.75 -14.07 0.89
N GLY A 3 -1.41 -13.14 0.00
CA GLY A 3 -0.75 -11.90 0.35
C GLY A 3 -0.40 -11.06 -0.87
N CYS A 4 0.23 -9.93 -0.61
CA CYS A 4 0.70 -9.03 -1.67
C CYS A 4 2.01 -8.36 -1.25
N ILE A 5 2.81 -8.04 -2.26
CA ILE A 5 4.02 -7.23 -2.12
C ILE A 5 3.83 -6.03 -3.04
N CYS A 6 3.74 -4.85 -2.45
CA CYS A 6 3.52 -3.61 -3.20
C CYS A 6 4.80 -2.78 -3.15
N LEU A 7 5.33 -2.44 -4.31
CA LEU A 7 6.56 -1.68 -4.44
C LEU A 7 6.25 -0.30 -5.02
N SER A 8 6.51 0.74 -4.26
CA SER A 8 6.24 2.13 -4.64
C SER A 8 4.79 2.33 -5.09
N GLY A 9 3.86 1.80 -4.30
CA GLY A 9 2.45 1.83 -4.63
C GLY A 9 1.78 3.17 -4.39
N TYR A 10 0.66 3.37 -5.07
CA TYR A 10 -0.23 4.51 -4.87
C TYR A 10 -1.61 3.96 -4.53
N TYR A 11 -2.13 4.29 -3.35
CA TYR A 11 -3.27 3.59 -2.77
C TYR A 11 -4.55 4.42 -2.72
N ASP A 12 -4.48 5.67 -3.14
CA ASP A 12 -5.67 6.52 -3.25
C ASP A 12 -5.76 7.11 -4.66
N SER A 13 -6.93 7.59 -5.01
CA SER A 13 -7.19 8.17 -6.33
C SER A 13 -7.10 9.69 -6.37
N ASP A 14 -6.79 10.33 -5.25
CA ASP A 14 -6.89 11.78 -5.11
C ASP A 14 -5.96 12.54 -6.05
N LEU A 15 -4.80 11.96 -6.40
CA LEU A 15 -3.87 12.60 -7.33
C LEU A 15 -4.46 12.78 -8.72
N PHE A 16 -5.27 11.82 -9.17
CA PHE A 16 -5.78 11.78 -10.54
C PHE A 16 -7.23 12.25 -10.64
N PHE A 17 -8.00 12.15 -9.55
CA PHE A 17 -9.44 12.37 -9.54
C PHE A 17 -9.86 13.20 -8.32
N VAL A 18 -9.34 14.43 -8.22
CA VAL A 18 -9.45 15.26 -7.01
C VAL A 18 -10.91 15.47 -6.57
N ASP A 19 -11.81 15.79 -7.49
CA ASP A 19 -13.20 16.08 -7.16
C ASP A 19 -14.20 15.10 -7.79
N TYR A 20 -13.72 13.92 -8.20
CA TYR A 20 -14.56 12.92 -8.85
C TYR A 20 -14.69 11.69 -7.98
N HIS A 21 -15.92 11.28 -7.70
CA HIS A 21 -16.22 10.11 -6.90
C HIS A 21 -17.36 9.31 -7.54
N ASP A 22 -17.15 8.03 -7.78
CA ASP A 22 -18.19 7.09 -8.16
C ASP A 22 -17.88 5.70 -7.58
N GLU A 23 -18.80 4.77 -7.77
CA GLU A 23 -18.69 3.42 -7.23
C GLU A 23 -17.48 2.66 -7.82
N ILE A 24 -17.21 2.84 -9.11
CA ILE A 24 -16.09 2.17 -9.76
C ILE A 24 -14.77 2.68 -9.19
N LEU A 25 -14.63 3.99 -9.06
CA LEU A 25 -13.44 4.59 -8.49
C LEU A 25 -13.23 4.15 -7.04
N TYR A 26 -14.29 4.16 -6.24
CA TYR A 26 -14.26 3.71 -4.86
C TYR A 26 -13.75 2.26 -4.76
N ASN A 27 -14.29 1.36 -5.57
CA ASN A 27 -13.92 -0.06 -5.54
C ASN A 27 -12.50 -0.34 -6.02
N ASN A 28 -11.87 0.62 -6.70
CA ASN A 28 -10.51 0.50 -7.20
C ASN A 28 -9.51 1.41 -6.47
N SER A 29 -9.92 2.02 -5.37
CA SER A 29 -9.07 2.90 -4.56
C SER A 29 -8.94 2.32 -3.14
N PRO A 30 -7.83 1.61 -2.85
CA PRO A 30 -7.68 0.89 -1.59
C PRO A 30 -7.93 1.72 -0.33
N ILE A 31 -7.43 2.95 -0.29
CA ILE A 31 -7.65 3.81 0.89
C ILE A 31 -9.15 4.10 1.06
N GLN A 32 -9.86 4.41 -0.03
CA GLN A 32 -11.28 4.73 0.04
C GLN A 32 -12.12 3.52 0.48
N PHE A 33 -11.96 2.36 -0.18
CA PHE A 33 -12.82 1.22 0.16
C PHE A 33 -12.47 0.63 1.54
N LEU A 34 -11.21 0.61 1.92
CA LEU A 34 -10.82 0.09 3.23
C LEU A 34 -11.31 1.02 4.35
N ASN A 35 -11.20 2.32 4.15
CA ASN A 35 -11.72 3.31 5.10
C ASN A 35 -13.25 3.19 5.27
N GLY A 36 -13.95 2.86 4.20
CA GLY A 36 -15.40 2.69 4.22
C GLY A 36 -15.89 1.40 4.87
N MET A 37 -15.00 0.43 5.10
CA MET A 37 -15.35 -0.83 5.76
C MET A 37 -15.30 -0.67 7.28
N SER A 38 -16.25 -1.28 7.99
CA SER A 38 -16.22 -1.30 9.45
C SER A 38 -15.05 -2.15 9.97
N TYR A 39 -14.67 -1.92 11.21
CA TYR A 39 -13.59 -2.66 11.85
C TYR A 39 -13.82 -4.18 11.82
N ASP A 40 -15.06 -4.61 11.98
CA ASP A 40 -15.46 -6.01 12.02
C ASP A 40 -16.00 -6.52 10.68
N HIS A 41 -15.81 -5.77 9.59
CA HIS A 41 -16.23 -6.20 8.25
C HIS A 41 -15.58 -7.55 7.89
N PRO A 42 -16.31 -8.48 7.25
CA PRO A 42 -15.75 -9.80 6.89
C PRO A 42 -14.48 -9.72 6.04
N TYR A 43 -14.37 -8.75 5.14
CA TYR A 43 -13.16 -8.56 4.34
C TYR A 43 -11.99 -8.08 5.19
N VAL A 44 -12.24 -7.20 6.17
CA VAL A 44 -11.19 -6.75 7.09
C VAL A 44 -10.66 -7.95 7.91
N GLU A 45 -11.56 -8.82 8.39
CA GLU A 45 -11.16 -10.05 9.06
C GLU A 45 -10.29 -10.94 8.17
N MET A 46 -10.63 -11.04 6.90
CA MET A 46 -9.85 -11.80 5.92
C MET A 46 -8.45 -11.17 5.73
N TYR A 47 -8.37 -9.84 5.61
CA TYR A 47 -7.10 -9.14 5.43
C TYR A 47 -6.17 -9.34 6.61
N ARG A 48 -6.68 -9.47 7.83
CA ARG A 48 -5.86 -9.72 9.02
C ARG A 48 -5.08 -11.03 8.96
N LYS A 49 -5.51 -11.95 8.11
CA LYS A 49 -4.89 -13.27 7.93
C LYS A 49 -3.96 -13.32 6.72
N ARG A 50 -3.78 -12.21 6.01
CA ARG A 50 -2.96 -12.16 4.80
C ARG A 50 -1.58 -11.57 5.10
N ARG A 51 -0.63 -11.88 4.23
CA ARG A 51 0.70 -11.29 4.28
C ARG A 51 0.71 -10.06 3.39
N ILE A 52 0.88 -8.90 4.00
CA ILE A 52 0.84 -7.61 3.28
C ILE A 52 2.19 -6.92 3.49
N VAL A 53 2.85 -6.60 2.39
CA VAL A 53 4.10 -5.85 2.38
C VAL A 53 3.89 -4.59 1.54
N LEU A 54 4.14 -3.44 2.13
CA LEU A 54 4.13 -2.16 1.42
C LEU A 54 5.53 -1.58 1.53
N CYS A 55 6.23 -1.46 0.41
CA CYS A 55 7.58 -0.92 0.34
C CYS A 55 7.60 0.33 -0.51
N CYS A 56 8.36 1.31 -0.08
CA CYS A 56 8.52 2.56 -0.81
C CYS A 56 9.91 3.13 -0.55
N GLY A 57 10.60 3.58 -1.61
CA GLY A 57 11.79 4.38 -1.47
C GLY A 57 11.46 5.81 -1.08
N GLN A 58 12.48 6.60 -0.79
CA GLN A 58 12.31 8.00 -0.41
C GLN A 58 13.15 8.93 -1.28
N GLY A 59 13.58 8.45 -2.43
CA GLY A 59 14.38 9.20 -3.38
C GLY A 59 13.54 9.89 -4.45
N ALA A 60 14.12 10.06 -5.64
CA ALA A 60 13.48 10.78 -6.74
C ALA A 60 12.16 10.12 -7.15
N TRP A 61 11.12 10.95 -7.34
CA TRP A 61 9.79 10.56 -7.81
C TRP A 61 9.00 9.69 -6.81
N GLU A 62 9.45 9.60 -5.55
CA GLU A 62 8.78 8.80 -4.54
C GLU A 62 7.90 9.62 -3.58
N ASP A 63 7.89 10.95 -3.65
CA ASP A 63 7.20 11.82 -2.68
C ASP A 63 5.71 11.46 -2.52
N GLU A 64 5.00 11.30 -3.62
CA GLU A 64 3.58 10.94 -3.58
C GLU A 64 3.36 9.52 -3.09
N MET A 65 4.29 8.61 -3.41
CA MET A 65 4.22 7.21 -2.97
C MET A 65 4.49 7.11 -1.47
N VAL A 66 5.41 7.92 -0.94
CA VAL A 66 5.65 8.00 0.51
C VAL A 66 4.40 8.50 1.23
N ARG A 67 3.77 9.55 0.71
CA ARG A 67 2.53 10.09 1.29
C ARG A 67 1.41 9.04 1.28
N SER A 68 1.18 8.41 0.14
CA SER A 68 0.12 7.41 -0.02
C SER A 68 0.39 6.16 0.84
N THR A 69 1.63 5.70 0.88
CA THR A 69 2.02 4.56 1.73
C THR A 69 1.84 4.88 3.21
N SER A 70 2.17 6.10 3.63
CA SER A 70 1.99 6.54 5.01
C SER A 70 0.52 6.56 5.42
N ARG A 71 -0.35 7.05 4.55
CA ARG A 71 -1.80 7.03 4.79
C ARG A 71 -2.33 5.60 4.88
N MET A 72 -1.88 4.73 4.00
CA MET A 72 -2.27 3.32 4.03
C MET A 72 -1.79 2.63 5.30
N LYS A 73 -0.58 2.93 5.75
CA LYS A 73 -0.03 2.43 7.01
C LYS A 73 -0.93 2.81 8.18
N GLU A 74 -1.30 4.08 8.30
CA GLU A 74 -2.17 4.56 9.38
C GLU A 74 -3.52 3.85 9.36
N LEU A 75 -4.09 3.67 8.17
CA LEU A 75 -5.38 3.01 8.02
C LEU A 75 -5.32 1.52 8.40
N LEU A 76 -4.26 0.82 8.00
CA LEU A 76 -4.06 -0.57 8.36
C LEU A 76 -3.88 -0.73 9.87
N GLU A 77 -3.13 0.18 10.50
CA GLU A 77 -2.97 0.18 11.96
C GLU A 77 -4.29 0.45 12.68
N TYR A 78 -5.07 1.41 12.20
CA TYR A 78 -6.38 1.74 12.78
C TYR A 78 -7.34 0.55 12.72
N LYS A 79 -7.27 -0.25 11.66
CA LYS A 79 -8.12 -1.43 11.46
C LYS A 79 -7.50 -2.71 12.06
N ASP A 80 -6.35 -2.61 12.71
CA ASP A 80 -5.61 -3.77 13.25
C ASP A 80 -5.33 -4.84 12.20
N ILE A 81 -4.96 -4.42 11.00
CA ILE A 81 -4.53 -5.31 9.92
C ILE A 81 -3.00 -5.35 9.93
N PRO A 82 -2.38 -6.49 10.30
CA PRO A 82 -0.92 -6.59 10.31
C PRO A 82 -0.35 -6.42 8.90
N ALA A 83 0.68 -5.58 8.77
CA ALA A 83 1.36 -5.37 7.51
C ALA A 83 2.82 -5.00 7.78
N TRP A 84 3.70 -5.42 6.88
CA TRP A 84 5.09 -5.00 6.90
C TRP A 84 5.23 -3.76 6.03
N ILE A 85 5.42 -2.61 6.68
CA ILE A 85 5.62 -1.33 6.00
C ILE A 85 7.10 -1.02 6.05
N ASP A 86 7.72 -0.90 4.89
CA ASP A 86 9.17 -0.75 4.79
C ASP A 86 9.53 0.45 3.90
N PHE A 87 10.02 1.53 4.53
CA PHE A 87 10.53 2.69 3.82
C PHE A 87 12.03 2.55 3.64
N TRP A 88 12.48 2.51 2.39
CA TRP A 88 13.90 2.45 2.05
C TRP A 88 14.50 3.86 2.02
N GLY A 89 15.80 3.96 1.77
CA GLY A 89 16.55 5.19 1.95
C GLY A 89 16.22 6.32 0.96
N TYR A 90 16.83 7.47 1.20
CA TYR A 90 16.61 8.66 0.38
C TYR A 90 17.28 8.59 -0.98
N ASP A 91 18.13 7.61 -1.20
CA ASP A 91 18.76 7.28 -2.48
C ASP A 91 17.95 6.29 -3.31
N VAL A 92 16.86 5.77 -2.77
CA VAL A 92 16.03 4.76 -3.44
C VAL A 92 14.93 5.44 -4.23
N ASN A 93 15.09 5.45 -5.54
CA ASN A 93 14.23 6.17 -6.47
C ASN A 93 13.06 5.31 -6.96
N HIS A 94 12.06 5.97 -7.54
CA HIS A 94 10.93 5.33 -8.20
C HIS A 94 11.40 4.76 -9.54
N ASP A 95 12.08 3.61 -9.51
CA ASP A 95 12.73 3.06 -10.70
C ASP A 95 12.86 1.52 -10.63
N TRP A 96 12.90 0.92 -11.80
CA TRP A 96 13.07 -0.51 -11.99
C TRP A 96 14.34 -1.06 -11.36
N ASP A 97 15.44 -0.30 -11.34
CA ASP A 97 16.70 -0.71 -10.73
C ASP A 97 16.51 -1.11 -9.26
N TRP A 98 15.69 -0.34 -8.54
CA TRP A 98 15.38 -0.62 -7.14
C TRP A 98 14.33 -1.71 -6.98
N TRP A 99 13.31 -1.75 -7.83
CA TRP A 99 12.28 -2.79 -7.74
C TRP A 99 12.86 -4.17 -8.02
N ARG A 100 13.84 -4.28 -8.89
CA ARG A 100 14.57 -5.55 -9.16
C ARG A 100 15.36 -6.03 -7.94
N VAL A 101 15.76 -5.14 -7.06
CA VAL A 101 16.41 -5.48 -5.78
C VAL A 101 15.38 -5.82 -4.72
N GLN A 102 14.33 -5.01 -4.64
CA GLN A 102 13.30 -5.12 -3.61
C GLN A 102 12.46 -6.39 -3.76
N PHE A 103 12.06 -6.73 -4.96
CA PHE A 103 11.18 -7.88 -5.18
C PHE A 103 11.77 -9.19 -4.65
N PRO A 104 12.97 -9.62 -5.03
CA PRO A 104 13.53 -10.84 -4.46
C PRO A 104 13.80 -10.73 -2.96
N TYR A 105 14.13 -9.54 -2.46
CA TYR A 105 14.32 -9.31 -1.03
C TYR A 105 13.07 -9.69 -0.25
N PHE A 106 11.90 -9.22 -0.68
CA PHE A 106 10.64 -9.50 0.02
C PHE A 106 10.14 -10.91 -0.24
N VAL A 107 10.26 -11.41 -1.45
CA VAL A 107 9.82 -12.76 -1.80
C VAL A 107 10.51 -13.81 -0.90
N LYS A 108 11.80 -13.68 -0.69
CA LYS A 108 12.56 -14.61 0.17
C LYS A 108 12.09 -14.59 1.63
N ARG A 109 11.48 -13.50 2.09
CA ARG A 109 11.09 -13.31 3.49
C ARG A 109 9.65 -13.64 3.77
N VAL A 110 8.78 -13.61 2.76
CA VAL A 110 7.34 -13.82 2.95
C VAL A 110 6.81 -15.12 2.35
N ILE A 111 7.62 -15.83 1.59
CA ILE A 111 7.23 -17.11 1.00
C ILE A 111 7.89 -18.32 1.70
#